data_090dbbc3c163393c0539234680d9b3bc
#
_entry.id   090dbbc3c163393c0539234680d9b3bc
#
_cell.length_a   1.000
_cell.length_b   1.000
_cell.length_c   1.000
_cell.angle_alpha   90.00
_cell.angle_beta   90.00
_cell.angle_gamma   90.00
#
_symmetry.space_group_name_H-M   'P 1'
#
loop_
_entity.id
_entity.type
_entity.pdbx_description
1 polymer ?
#
loop_
_entity_poly.entity_id
_entity_poly.type
_entity_poly.pdbx_seq_one_letter_code
_entity_poly.pdbx_strand_id
1 'polypeptide(L)'
;MTIHFSARPFALLPLIIFASLLAPGCRTNSHSGDVQVRLIDATPEGGGLTVSVDGQRVWKNARFRSSTGYQGMEAGTYSVRVETEGGMGISLGTSHPMTFEKGRRYTVLTLGREGAAAARVLVLEDEAPDAIPPGKATLHLIQAASGAGPVDLVVNSIVGVKSVRYGKRSEALQLDHGSYDLKVVTSDTPDALAGPIKLSLDVGHSYTLITMGQGISGDVTLEAYADNP
;
A
#
# COMPACT_ATOMS: atom_id res chain seq x y z
N MET A 1 -29.58 -79.69 53.70
CA MET A 1 -28.20 -79.33 53.23
C MET A 1 -28.45 -78.41 52.04
N THR A 2 -28.50 -77.08 52.31
CA THR A 2 -29.00 -76.08 51.37
C THR A 2 -27.82 -75.22 50.99
N ILE A 3 -27.46 -75.27 49.73
CA ILE A 3 -26.34 -74.51 49.16
C ILE A 3 -26.87 -73.19 48.60
N HIS A 4 -26.46 -72.05 49.19
CA HIS A 4 -26.74 -70.70 48.66
C HIS A 4 -25.72 -70.32 47.64
N PHE A 5 -26.17 -70.10 46.41
CA PHE A 5 -25.38 -69.42 45.38
C PHE A 5 -25.60 -67.89 45.43
N SER A 6 -24.51 -67.19 45.78
CA SER A 6 -24.47 -65.74 45.81
C SER A 6 -24.13 -65.22 44.35
N ALA A 7 -25.06 -64.57 43.71
CA ALA A 7 -24.85 -63.89 42.44
C ALA A 7 -24.28 -62.49 42.72
N ARG A 8 -23.09 -62.18 42.16
CA ARG A 8 -22.50 -60.83 42.13
C ARG A 8 -23.02 -60.08 40.95
N PRO A 9 -23.46 -58.84 41.08
CA PRO A 9 -23.83 -58.02 39.94
C PRO A 9 -22.62 -57.49 39.19
N PHE A 10 -22.57 -57.70 37.89
CA PHE A 10 -21.66 -57.08 36.93
C PHE A 10 -22.05 -55.64 36.81
N ALA A 11 -21.17 -54.72 37.21
CA ALA A 11 -21.31 -53.30 36.97
C ALA A 11 -20.87 -52.97 35.51
N LEU A 12 -21.83 -52.63 34.70
CA LEU A 12 -21.62 -52.06 33.35
C LEU A 12 -21.12 -50.64 33.51
N LEU A 13 -19.85 -50.41 33.14
CA LEU A 13 -19.27 -49.09 33.02
C LEU A 13 -19.75 -48.45 31.70
N PRO A 14 -20.34 -47.24 31.71
CA PRO A 14 -20.70 -46.57 30.45
C PRO A 14 -19.46 -46.05 29.77
N LEU A 15 -19.22 -46.51 28.55
CA LEU A 15 -18.21 -45.98 27.63
C LEU A 15 -18.62 -44.57 27.16
N ILE A 16 -18.06 -43.54 27.77
CA ILE A 16 -18.26 -42.15 27.31
C ILE A 16 -17.43 -41.97 26.04
N ILE A 17 -18.07 -41.99 24.88
CA ILE A 17 -17.49 -41.60 23.63
C ILE A 17 -17.40 -40.07 23.61
N PHE A 18 -16.21 -39.54 23.78
CA PHE A 18 -15.91 -38.13 23.56
C PHE A 18 -15.91 -37.90 22.06
N ALA A 19 -17.05 -37.46 21.54
CA ALA A 19 -17.14 -36.91 20.20
C ALA A 19 -16.46 -35.55 20.21
N SER A 20 -15.18 -35.48 19.81
CA SER A 20 -14.49 -34.24 19.51
C SER A 20 -15.17 -33.58 18.31
N LEU A 21 -16.01 -32.59 18.57
CA LEU A 21 -16.48 -31.65 17.56
C LEU A 21 -15.25 -30.89 17.02
N LEU A 22 -14.76 -31.31 15.86
CA LEU A 22 -13.91 -30.50 15.02
C LEU A 22 -14.75 -29.31 14.52
N ALA A 23 -14.71 -28.19 15.24
CA ALA A 23 -15.19 -26.94 14.73
C ALA A 23 -14.35 -26.61 13.48
N PRO A 24 -14.99 -26.33 12.30
CA PRO A 24 -14.26 -25.76 11.19
C PRO A 24 -13.77 -24.39 11.64
N GLY A 25 -12.51 -24.31 12.04
CA GLY A 25 -11.86 -23.04 12.27
C GLY A 25 -11.98 -22.24 10.98
N CYS A 26 -12.68 -21.10 11.02
CA CYS A 26 -12.54 -20.07 10.02
C CYS A 26 -11.05 -19.75 9.93
N ARG A 27 -10.38 -20.32 8.93
CA ARG A 27 -9.09 -19.81 8.49
C ARG A 27 -9.36 -18.41 7.95
N THR A 28 -9.16 -17.41 8.76
CA THR A 28 -8.82 -16.09 8.25
C THR A 28 -7.56 -16.30 7.43
N ASN A 29 -7.69 -16.25 6.11
CA ASN A 29 -6.55 -16.21 5.22
C ASN A 29 -5.84 -14.86 5.41
N SER A 30 -5.11 -14.72 6.50
CA SER A 30 -3.97 -13.83 6.52
C SER A 30 -2.94 -14.50 5.62
N HIS A 31 -2.89 -14.08 4.35
CA HIS A 31 -1.84 -14.47 3.45
C HIS A 31 -0.53 -13.91 4.03
N SER A 32 0.17 -14.74 4.79
CA SER A 32 1.57 -14.49 5.14
C SER A 32 2.37 -14.81 3.87
N GLY A 33 2.23 -13.96 2.85
CA GLY A 33 3.00 -14.10 1.62
C GLY A 33 4.44 -13.68 1.86
N ASP A 34 5.33 -14.21 1.03
CA ASP A 34 6.75 -13.88 1.06
C ASP A 34 7.04 -12.41 0.73
N VAL A 35 6.09 -11.74 0.10
CA VAL A 35 6.13 -10.34 -0.37
C VAL A 35 4.96 -9.58 0.22
N GLN A 36 5.17 -8.33 0.56
CA GLN A 36 4.11 -7.42 1.03
C GLN A 36 3.80 -6.39 -0.05
N VAL A 37 2.54 -6.28 -0.47
CA VAL A 37 2.12 -5.35 -1.52
C VAL A 37 0.93 -4.53 -1.05
N ARG A 38 0.98 -3.22 -1.24
CA ARG A 38 -0.16 -2.31 -1.03
C ARG A 38 -0.53 -1.59 -2.33
N LEU A 39 -1.77 -1.15 -2.40
CA LEU A 39 -2.25 -0.25 -3.43
C LEU A 39 -2.47 1.16 -2.85
N ILE A 40 -2.02 2.17 -3.58
CA ILE A 40 -2.38 3.57 -3.34
C ILE A 40 -3.01 4.10 -4.62
N ASP A 41 -4.21 4.67 -4.50
CA ASP A 41 -4.93 5.25 -5.62
C ASP A 41 -4.71 6.76 -5.69
N ALA A 42 -3.94 7.22 -6.67
CA ALA A 42 -3.74 8.62 -6.99
C ALA A 42 -4.47 9.07 -8.27
N THR A 43 -5.50 8.32 -8.70
CA THR A 43 -6.30 8.63 -9.88
C THR A 43 -7.53 9.45 -9.50
N PRO A 44 -7.59 10.75 -9.79
CA PRO A 44 -8.74 11.58 -9.41
C PRO A 44 -9.99 11.31 -10.23
N GLU A 45 -9.85 10.70 -11.41
CA GLU A 45 -10.95 10.40 -12.30
C GLU A 45 -11.52 9.01 -12.04
N GLY A 46 -12.84 8.95 -11.80
CA GLY A 46 -13.59 7.69 -11.76
C GLY A 46 -13.94 7.23 -10.36
N GLY A 47 -14.93 6.39 -10.27
CA GLY A 47 -15.48 5.86 -9.02
C GLY A 47 -14.55 4.91 -8.28
N GLY A 48 -14.63 3.77 -8.04
CA GLY A 48 -13.67 2.83 -7.48
C GLY A 48 -12.81 2.18 -8.57
N LEU A 49 -11.66 1.72 -8.17
CA LEU A 49 -10.77 0.95 -9.03
C LEU A 49 -10.76 -0.52 -8.62
N THR A 50 -10.70 -1.39 -9.61
CA THR A 50 -10.37 -2.80 -9.43
C THR A 50 -8.96 -3.03 -9.94
N VAL A 51 -8.14 -3.66 -9.10
CA VAL A 51 -6.75 -4.00 -9.45
C VAL A 51 -6.61 -5.52 -9.48
N SER A 52 -6.10 -6.00 -10.60
CA SER A 52 -5.83 -7.40 -10.84
C SER A 52 -4.33 -7.63 -10.99
N VAL A 53 -3.85 -8.75 -10.46
CA VAL A 53 -2.48 -9.24 -10.61
C VAL A 53 -2.57 -10.55 -11.39
N ASP A 54 -1.95 -10.62 -12.56
CA ASP A 54 -2.04 -11.73 -13.51
C ASP A 54 -3.49 -12.21 -13.77
N GLY A 55 -4.41 -11.24 -13.88
CA GLY A 55 -5.82 -11.50 -14.14
C GLY A 55 -6.64 -11.87 -12.90
N GLN A 56 -6.04 -12.10 -11.75
CA GLN A 56 -6.75 -12.30 -10.48
C GLN A 56 -7.04 -10.96 -9.81
N ARG A 57 -8.30 -10.71 -9.46
CA ARG A 57 -8.69 -9.48 -8.77
C ARG A 57 -8.23 -9.52 -7.32
N VAL A 58 -7.29 -8.64 -6.98
CA VAL A 58 -6.70 -8.54 -5.63
C VAL A 58 -7.37 -7.43 -4.83
N TRP A 59 -7.51 -6.25 -5.40
CA TRP A 59 -8.17 -5.12 -4.73
C TRP A 59 -9.39 -4.68 -5.52
N LYS A 60 -10.46 -4.35 -4.78
CA LYS A 60 -11.72 -3.85 -5.34
C LYS A 60 -12.13 -2.56 -4.65
N ASN A 61 -12.81 -1.69 -5.39
CA ASN A 61 -13.34 -0.43 -4.89
C ASN A 61 -12.27 0.46 -4.21
N ALA A 62 -11.04 0.42 -4.72
CA ALA A 62 -10.02 1.38 -4.30
C ALA A 62 -10.46 2.78 -4.69
N ARG A 63 -10.31 3.73 -3.79
CA ARG A 63 -10.79 5.10 -3.99
C ARG A 63 -9.63 6.07 -4.04
N PHE A 64 -9.81 7.15 -4.77
CA PHE A 64 -8.86 8.25 -4.81
C PHE A 64 -8.39 8.66 -3.40
N ARG A 65 -7.08 8.81 -3.23
CA ARG A 65 -6.38 9.12 -1.98
C ARG A 65 -6.45 8.02 -0.92
N SER A 66 -6.84 6.80 -1.28
CA SER A 66 -6.85 5.68 -0.35
C SER A 66 -5.62 4.78 -0.49
N SER A 67 -5.24 4.15 0.61
CA SER A 67 -4.29 3.06 0.66
C SER A 67 -4.97 1.82 1.23
N THR A 68 -4.68 0.65 0.64
CA THR A 68 -5.29 -0.62 1.09
C THR A 68 -4.60 -1.24 2.30
N GLY A 69 -3.47 -0.71 2.73
CA GLY A 69 -2.56 -1.44 3.60
C GLY A 69 -1.82 -2.56 2.86
N TYR A 70 -0.78 -3.11 3.50
CA TYR A 70 -0.01 -4.19 2.91
C TYR A 70 -0.74 -5.52 3.01
N GLN A 71 -0.67 -6.30 1.94
CA GLN A 71 -1.20 -7.67 1.85
C GLN A 71 -0.09 -8.61 1.38
N GLY A 72 -0.06 -9.81 1.94
CA GLY A 72 0.92 -10.83 1.56
C GLY A 72 0.63 -11.43 0.19
N MET A 73 1.66 -11.57 -0.64
CA MET A 73 1.64 -12.28 -1.91
C MET A 73 2.82 -13.26 -1.99
N GLU A 74 2.75 -14.25 -2.86
CA GLU A 74 3.91 -15.08 -3.18
C GLU A 74 4.93 -14.28 -3.99
N ALA A 75 6.22 -14.60 -3.83
CA ALA A 75 7.27 -14.04 -4.68
C ALA A 75 7.11 -14.56 -6.13
N GLY A 76 7.36 -13.71 -7.11
CA GLY A 76 7.17 -14.07 -8.52
C GLY A 76 7.18 -12.87 -9.44
N THR A 77 7.02 -13.12 -10.74
CA THR A 77 6.90 -12.04 -11.74
C THR A 77 5.44 -11.86 -12.13
N TYR A 78 4.93 -10.66 -11.97
CA TYR A 78 3.52 -10.34 -12.15
C TYR A 78 3.31 -9.10 -13.01
N SER A 79 2.16 -9.07 -13.70
CA SER A 79 1.62 -7.89 -14.36
C SER A 79 0.44 -7.36 -13.57
N VAL A 80 0.44 -6.08 -13.27
CA VAL A 80 -0.64 -5.41 -12.54
C VAL A 80 -1.52 -4.66 -13.53
N ARG A 81 -2.83 -4.94 -13.53
CA ARG A 81 -3.83 -4.25 -14.34
C ARG A 81 -4.79 -3.48 -13.45
N VAL A 82 -5.10 -2.26 -13.86
CA VAL A 82 -6.07 -1.40 -13.17
C VAL A 82 -7.22 -1.09 -14.10
N GLU A 83 -8.43 -1.26 -13.61
CA GLU A 83 -9.70 -1.03 -14.32
C GLU A 83 -10.64 -0.21 -13.45
N THR A 84 -11.50 0.60 -14.06
CA THR A 84 -12.58 1.27 -13.35
C THR A 84 -13.59 0.25 -12.85
N GLU A 85 -14.16 0.46 -11.68
CA GLU A 85 -15.28 -0.33 -11.19
C GLU A 85 -16.56 0.12 -11.89
N GLY A 86 -17.31 -0.85 -12.44
CA GLY A 86 -18.58 -0.60 -13.16
C GLY A 86 -18.66 -1.41 -14.44
N GLY A 87 -19.87 -1.56 -14.97
CA GLY A 87 -20.26 -2.58 -15.93
C GLY A 87 -19.49 -2.72 -17.25
N MET A 88 -18.53 -1.87 -17.56
CA MET A 88 -17.68 -2.01 -18.74
C MET A 88 -16.20 -2.19 -18.46
N GLY A 89 -15.74 -2.11 -17.19
CA GLY A 89 -14.34 -2.35 -16.79
C GLY A 89 -13.34 -1.64 -17.71
N ILE A 90 -13.37 -0.30 -17.74
CA ILE A 90 -12.43 0.44 -18.60
C ILE A 90 -11.03 0.27 -18.03
N SER A 91 -10.14 -0.33 -18.83
CA SER A 91 -8.73 -0.44 -18.45
C SER A 91 -8.10 0.94 -18.38
N LEU A 92 -7.58 1.29 -17.19
CA LEU A 92 -6.82 2.53 -17.00
C LEU A 92 -5.34 2.33 -17.32
N GLY A 93 -4.82 1.11 -17.15
CA GLY A 93 -3.43 0.81 -17.45
C GLY A 93 -3.04 -0.60 -17.01
N THR A 94 -1.90 -1.03 -17.52
CA THR A 94 -1.25 -2.28 -17.13
C THR A 94 0.23 -1.98 -16.93
N SER A 95 0.83 -2.50 -15.86
CA SER A 95 2.28 -2.43 -15.67
C SER A 95 2.98 -3.37 -16.65
N HIS A 96 4.24 -3.09 -16.98
CA HIS A 96 5.12 -4.14 -17.47
C HIS A 96 5.28 -5.23 -16.40
N PRO A 97 5.57 -6.48 -16.78
CA PRO A 97 5.88 -7.51 -15.81
C PRO A 97 7.02 -7.06 -14.88
N MET A 98 6.83 -7.23 -13.59
CA MET A 98 7.81 -6.90 -12.57
C MET A 98 8.00 -8.06 -11.61
N THR A 99 9.22 -8.31 -11.20
CA THR A 99 9.53 -9.36 -10.22
C THR A 99 9.38 -8.80 -8.81
N PHE A 100 8.55 -9.46 -8.01
CA PHE A 100 8.37 -9.21 -6.59
C PHE A 100 9.26 -10.21 -5.82
N GLU A 101 10.26 -9.69 -5.14
CA GLU A 101 11.26 -10.50 -4.44
C GLU A 101 10.83 -10.82 -3.01
N LYS A 102 11.20 -12.02 -2.55
CA LYS A 102 10.93 -12.46 -1.18
C LYS A 102 11.52 -11.51 -0.14
N GLY A 103 10.73 -11.19 0.88
CA GLY A 103 11.12 -10.29 1.98
C GLY A 103 11.03 -8.82 1.63
N ARG A 104 10.62 -8.46 0.40
CA ARG A 104 10.48 -7.07 -0.04
C ARG A 104 9.05 -6.59 0.10
N ARG A 105 8.90 -5.25 0.10
CA ARG A 105 7.62 -4.54 0.08
C ARG A 105 7.49 -3.74 -1.20
N TYR A 106 6.26 -3.65 -1.70
CA TYR A 106 5.98 -2.92 -2.92
C TYR A 106 4.73 -2.08 -2.79
N THR A 107 4.77 -0.91 -3.39
CA THR A 107 3.62 -0.03 -3.57
C THR A 107 3.20 -0.04 -5.03
N VAL A 108 1.97 -0.47 -5.29
CA VAL A 108 1.27 -0.26 -6.56
C VAL A 108 0.61 1.11 -6.48
N LEU A 109 1.02 2.04 -7.33
CA LEU A 109 0.47 3.39 -7.40
C LEU A 109 -0.24 3.59 -8.73
N THR A 110 -1.51 3.93 -8.68
CA THR A 110 -2.24 4.37 -9.87
C THR A 110 -2.02 5.85 -10.10
N LEU A 111 -1.88 6.24 -11.35
CA LEU A 111 -1.74 7.64 -11.77
C LEU A 111 -2.85 8.01 -12.72
N GLY A 112 -3.43 9.18 -12.53
CA GLY A 112 -4.41 9.76 -13.44
C GLY A 112 -3.85 10.00 -14.83
N ARG A 113 -4.66 10.57 -15.71
CA ARG A 113 -4.26 10.95 -17.07
C ARG A 113 -3.46 12.24 -17.03
N GLU A 114 -2.42 12.32 -17.82
CA GLU A 114 -1.68 13.56 -18.03
C GLU A 114 -1.87 14.04 -19.47
N GLY A 115 -2.67 15.07 -19.66
CA GLY A 115 -3.07 15.53 -20.98
C GLY A 115 -3.77 14.42 -21.79
N ALA A 116 -3.24 14.10 -22.96
CA ALA A 116 -3.73 13.02 -23.82
C ALA A 116 -3.19 11.63 -23.44
N ALA A 117 -2.21 11.56 -22.53
CA ALA A 117 -1.63 10.28 -22.09
C ALA A 117 -2.63 9.47 -21.28
N ALA A 118 -2.63 8.16 -21.47
CA ALA A 118 -3.45 7.25 -20.66
C ALA A 118 -3.00 7.26 -19.19
N ALA A 119 -3.91 6.90 -18.31
CA ALA A 119 -3.59 6.61 -16.93
C ALA A 119 -2.51 5.51 -16.84
N ARG A 120 -1.70 5.53 -15.81
CA ARG A 120 -0.56 4.63 -15.66
C ARG A 120 -0.58 3.92 -14.32
N VAL A 121 0.09 2.78 -14.28
CA VAL A 121 0.37 2.03 -13.07
C VAL A 121 1.88 2.05 -12.84
N LEU A 122 2.29 2.48 -11.67
CA LEU A 122 3.66 2.34 -11.20
C LEU A 122 3.69 1.25 -10.14
N VAL A 123 4.71 0.40 -10.22
CA VAL A 123 5.05 -0.53 -9.15
C VAL A 123 6.41 -0.13 -8.62
N LEU A 124 6.46 0.18 -7.36
CA LEU A 124 7.65 0.72 -6.69
C LEU A 124 8.05 -0.24 -5.58
N GLU A 125 9.33 -0.56 -5.50
CA GLU A 125 9.89 -1.21 -4.31
C GLU A 125 10.03 -0.16 -3.21
N ASP A 126 9.50 -0.47 -2.03
CA ASP A 126 9.58 0.41 -0.86
C ASP A 126 10.94 0.25 -0.18
N GLU A 127 11.39 1.31 0.52
CA GLU A 127 12.68 1.31 1.19
C GLU A 127 12.73 0.22 2.26
N ALA A 128 13.76 -0.61 2.22
CA ALA A 128 13.97 -1.63 3.24
C ALA A 128 14.46 -0.97 4.54
N PRO A 129 14.01 -1.43 5.72
CA PRO A 129 14.40 -0.82 7.00
C PRO A 129 15.91 -0.82 7.25
N ASP A 130 16.63 -1.81 6.75
CA ASP A 130 18.09 -1.93 6.85
C ASP A 130 18.87 -0.99 5.92
N ALA A 131 18.20 -0.40 4.93
CA ALA A 131 18.77 0.64 4.07
C ALA A 131 18.73 2.04 4.71
N ILE A 132 17.99 2.20 5.82
CA ILE A 132 17.85 3.49 6.51
C ILE A 132 19.02 3.67 7.47
N PRO A 133 19.81 4.77 7.37
CA PRO A 133 20.92 5.00 8.26
C PRO A 133 20.50 5.09 9.73
N PRO A 134 21.33 4.63 10.68
CA PRO A 134 21.02 4.71 12.10
C PRO A 134 20.69 6.15 12.54
N GLY A 135 19.62 6.29 13.31
CA GLY A 135 19.17 7.59 13.82
C GLY A 135 18.38 8.44 12.81
N LYS A 136 18.22 7.97 11.58
CA LYS A 136 17.52 8.69 10.51
C LYS A 136 16.14 8.08 10.20
N ALA A 137 15.35 8.88 9.51
CA ALA A 137 14.19 8.47 8.73
C ALA A 137 14.45 8.79 7.27
N THR A 138 13.79 8.09 6.36
CA THR A 138 13.86 8.32 4.93
C THR A 138 12.54 8.88 4.42
N LEU A 139 12.61 9.85 3.53
CA LEU A 139 11.47 10.49 2.91
C LEU A 139 11.63 10.51 1.39
N HIS A 140 10.62 10.04 0.67
CA HIS A 140 10.54 10.13 -0.78
C HIS A 140 9.37 11.02 -1.20
N LEU A 141 9.51 11.71 -2.32
CA LEU A 141 8.41 12.41 -2.97
C LEU A 141 8.06 11.73 -4.29
N ILE A 142 6.78 11.47 -4.53
CA ILE A 142 6.25 11.05 -5.83
C ILE A 142 5.34 12.15 -6.35
N GLN A 143 5.61 12.62 -7.56
CA GLN A 143 4.74 13.55 -8.25
C GLN A 143 3.66 12.78 -9.02
N ALA A 144 2.41 12.82 -8.51
CA ALA A 144 1.24 12.18 -9.11
C ALA A 144 0.11 13.16 -9.44
N ALA A 145 0.31 14.47 -9.25
CA ALA A 145 -0.65 15.50 -9.65
C ALA A 145 -0.49 15.82 -11.14
N SER A 146 -1.47 15.44 -11.95
CA SER A 146 -1.42 15.68 -13.41
C SER A 146 -1.47 17.16 -13.74
N GLY A 147 -0.71 17.59 -14.76
CA GLY A 147 -0.70 18.97 -15.22
C GLY A 147 -0.04 20.00 -14.31
N ALA A 148 0.59 19.56 -13.21
CA ALA A 148 1.26 20.46 -12.27
C ALA A 148 2.72 20.80 -12.64
N GLY A 149 3.28 20.10 -13.65
CA GLY A 149 4.69 20.24 -14.00
C GLY A 149 5.63 19.61 -12.98
N PRO A 150 6.95 19.87 -13.09
CA PRO A 150 7.91 19.45 -12.08
C PRO A 150 7.71 20.19 -10.76
N VAL A 151 7.96 19.48 -9.65
CA VAL A 151 7.72 20.01 -8.30
C VAL A 151 8.95 19.87 -7.40
N ASP A 152 9.06 20.77 -6.44
CA ASP A 152 10.08 20.75 -5.38
C ASP A 152 9.42 20.48 -4.03
N LEU A 153 10.08 19.67 -3.19
CA LEU A 153 9.68 19.47 -1.79
C LEU A 153 10.41 20.47 -0.91
N VAL A 154 9.66 21.22 -0.14
CA VAL A 154 10.16 22.16 0.87
C VAL A 154 9.93 21.56 2.26
N VAL A 155 10.99 21.43 3.03
CA VAL A 155 11.03 20.90 4.38
C VAL A 155 11.47 22.03 5.34
N ASN A 156 10.64 22.43 6.28
CA ASN A 156 10.92 23.52 7.21
C ASN A 156 11.47 24.78 6.51
N SER A 157 10.85 25.16 5.39
CA SER A 157 11.22 26.31 4.55
C SER A 157 12.52 26.16 3.73
N ILE A 158 13.16 24.99 3.73
CA ILE A 158 14.34 24.68 2.92
C ILE A 158 13.96 23.69 1.83
N VAL A 159 14.42 23.93 0.60
CA VAL A 159 14.19 22.97 -0.50
C VAL A 159 15.05 21.72 -0.26
N GLY A 160 14.41 20.60 0.02
CA GLY A 160 15.04 19.30 0.27
C GLY A 160 15.15 18.41 -0.97
N VAL A 161 14.16 18.50 -1.88
CA VAL A 161 14.13 17.73 -3.14
C VAL A 161 13.73 18.66 -4.27
N LYS A 162 14.32 18.49 -5.46
CA LYS A 162 14.07 19.35 -6.61
C LYS A 162 13.59 18.59 -7.83
N SER A 163 12.74 19.26 -8.61
CA SER A 163 12.38 18.93 -9.99
C SER A 163 11.86 17.49 -10.18
N VAL A 164 11.01 17.04 -9.26
CA VAL A 164 10.34 15.74 -9.39
C VAL A 164 9.25 15.84 -10.44
N ARG A 165 9.40 15.07 -11.52
CA ARG A 165 8.47 15.07 -12.64
C ARG A 165 7.31 14.11 -12.41
N TYR A 166 6.21 14.34 -13.13
CA TYR A 166 5.04 13.47 -13.08
C TYR A 166 5.38 11.99 -13.29
N GLY A 167 4.88 11.14 -12.39
CA GLY A 167 5.12 9.70 -12.39
C GLY A 167 6.56 9.30 -12.04
N LYS A 168 7.29 10.17 -11.34
CA LYS A 168 8.64 9.88 -10.83
C LYS A 168 8.68 9.96 -9.31
N ARG A 169 9.50 9.10 -8.71
CA ARG A 169 9.92 9.16 -7.31
C ARG A 169 11.25 9.89 -7.22
N SER A 170 11.40 10.71 -6.19
CA SER A 170 12.66 11.37 -5.87
C SER A 170 13.72 10.39 -5.36
N GLU A 171 14.97 10.81 -5.32
CA GLU A 171 15.96 10.23 -4.46
C GLU A 171 15.53 10.32 -2.99
N ALA A 172 16.11 9.47 -2.16
CA ALA A 172 15.85 9.42 -0.73
C ALA A 172 16.37 10.68 -0.03
N LEU A 173 15.50 11.38 0.67
CA LEU A 173 15.87 12.45 1.58
C LEU A 173 15.96 11.88 3.01
N GLN A 174 17.16 11.90 3.60
CA GLN A 174 17.38 11.39 4.93
C GLN A 174 17.32 12.53 5.95
N LEU A 175 16.42 12.39 6.94
CA LEU A 175 16.17 13.39 7.96
C LEU A 175 16.38 12.78 9.36
N ASP A 176 16.65 13.61 10.35
CA ASP A 176 16.60 13.19 11.75
C ASP A 176 15.16 12.92 12.16
N HIS A 177 14.96 12.14 13.23
CA HIS A 177 13.62 12.01 13.79
C HIS A 177 13.10 13.38 14.25
N GLY A 178 11.80 13.60 14.15
CA GLY A 178 11.20 14.87 14.55
C GLY A 178 9.98 15.24 13.73
N SER A 179 9.44 16.42 14.01
CA SER A 179 8.27 16.94 13.31
C SER A 179 8.69 17.99 12.28
N TYR A 180 8.17 17.85 11.07
CA TYR A 180 8.51 18.67 9.92
C TYR A 180 7.28 19.28 9.29
N ASP A 181 7.38 20.53 8.89
CA ASP A 181 6.42 21.19 8.02
C ASP A 181 6.82 20.96 6.57
N LEU A 182 5.97 20.26 5.83
CA LEU A 182 6.23 19.82 4.47
C LEU A 182 5.25 20.48 3.51
N LYS A 183 5.76 21.09 2.46
CA LYS A 183 4.96 21.63 1.37
C LYS A 183 5.62 21.32 0.03
N VAL A 184 4.82 21.28 -1.01
CA VAL A 184 5.28 21.15 -2.39
C VAL A 184 5.01 22.44 -3.14
N VAL A 185 6.00 22.90 -3.88
CA VAL A 185 5.91 24.05 -4.76
C VAL A 185 6.18 23.60 -6.21
N THR A 186 5.76 24.38 -7.19
CA THR A 186 6.20 24.14 -8.56
C THR A 186 7.67 24.55 -8.70
N SER A 187 8.45 23.83 -9.48
CA SER A 187 9.88 24.14 -9.61
C SER A 187 10.17 25.49 -10.26
N ASP A 188 9.20 26.01 -11.01
CA ASP A 188 9.33 27.28 -11.74
C ASP A 188 8.88 28.50 -10.92
N THR A 189 8.05 28.31 -9.90
CA THR A 189 7.54 29.38 -9.04
C THR A 189 7.58 28.96 -7.56
N PRO A 190 7.76 29.91 -6.62
CA PRO A 190 7.75 29.62 -5.19
C PRO A 190 6.34 29.35 -4.63
N ASP A 191 5.31 29.41 -5.47
CA ASP A 191 3.93 29.27 -5.05
C ASP A 191 3.66 27.85 -4.51
N ALA A 192 2.99 27.77 -3.38
CA ALA A 192 2.61 26.48 -2.81
C ALA A 192 1.60 25.77 -3.70
N LEU A 193 1.97 24.58 -4.21
CA LEU A 193 1.09 23.71 -4.97
C LEU A 193 0.24 22.85 -4.04
N ALA A 194 0.84 22.33 -2.96
CA ALA A 194 0.15 21.49 -1.99
C ALA A 194 0.81 21.58 -0.60
N GLY A 195 0.03 21.39 0.45
CA GLY A 195 0.46 21.54 1.83
C GLY A 195 0.22 22.98 2.34
N PRO A 196 0.83 23.38 3.50
CA PRO A 196 1.73 22.56 4.29
C PRO A 196 1.00 21.43 5.04
N ILE A 197 1.68 20.32 5.24
CA ILE A 197 1.31 19.28 6.18
C ILE A 197 2.38 19.15 7.26
N LYS A 198 1.98 18.74 8.46
CA LYS A 198 2.90 18.41 9.53
C LYS A 198 3.06 16.91 9.63
N LEU A 199 4.30 16.41 9.52
CA LEU A 199 4.61 15.00 9.59
C LEU A 199 5.68 14.75 10.66
N SER A 200 5.41 13.81 11.56
CA SER A 200 6.40 13.30 12.50
C SER A 200 7.11 12.09 11.90
N LEU A 201 8.43 12.16 11.89
CA LEU A 201 9.28 11.10 11.36
C LEU A 201 9.90 10.32 12.52
N ASP A 202 9.78 9.00 12.50
CA ASP A 202 10.35 8.08 13.47
C ASP A 202 11.65 7.46 12.94
N VAL A 203 12.60 7.18 13.87
CA VAL A 203 13.87 6.54 13.53
C VAL A 203 13.65 5.19 12.89
N GLY A 204 14.37 4.91 11.79
CA GLY A 204 14.31 3.65 11.08
C GLY A 204 13.04 3.47 10.23
N HIS A 205 12.24 4.54 10.05
CA HIS A 205 11.06 4.51 9.21
C HIS A 205 11.28 5.21 7.87
N SER A 206 10.63 4.68 6.85
CA SER A 206 10.51 5.29 5.53
C SER A 206 9.10 5.81 5.30
N TYR A 207 9.02 6.94 4.64
CA TYR A 207 7.78 7.62 4.30
C TYR A 207 7.76 8.01 2.84
N THR A 208 6.64 7.79 2.19
CA THR A 208 6.39 8.27 0.83
C THR A 208 5.36 9.38 0.86
N LEU A 209 5.78 10.57 0.41
CA LEU A 209 4.89 11.69 0.11
C LEU A 209 4.41 11.57 -1.32
N ILE A 210 3.13 11.83 -1.55
CA ILE A 210 2.55 11.79 -2.90
C ILE A 210 1.74 13.06 -3.11
N THR A 211 2.07 13.82 -4.17
CA THR A 211 1.16 14.87 -4.65
C THR A 211 0.07 14.22 -5.48
N MET A 212 -1.19 14.53 -5.20
CA MET A 212 -2.33 13.94 -5.89
C MET A 212 -3.30 15.01 -6.34
N GLY A 213 -3.97 14.78 -7.46
CA GLY A 213 -4.99 15.69 -7.99
C GLY A 213 -4.64 16.23 -9.36
N GLN A 214 -5.19 17.40 -9.69
CA GLN A 214 -5.01 18.05 -10.98
C GLN A 214 -4.46 19.47 -10.79
N GLY A 215 -3.23 19.72 -11.24
CA GLY A 215 -2.56 21.00 -11.09
C GLY A 215 -3.26 22.15 -11.81
N ILE A 216 -3.90 21.86 -12.93
CA ILE A 216 -4.63 22.90 -13.72
C ILE A 216 -5.86 23.42 -12.97
N SER A 217 -6.56 22.56 -12.23
CA SER A 217 -7.73 22.96 -11.42
C SER A 217 -7.38 23.55 -10.07
N GLY A 218 -6.12 23.44 -9.64
CA GLY A 218 -5.68 23.86 -8.31
C GLY A 218 -6.01 22.90 -7.17
N ASP A 219 -6.58 21.74 -7.49
CA ASP A 219 -7.00 20.73 -6.50
C ASP A 219 -5.88 19.71 -6.24
N VAL A 220 -4.71 20.18 -5.82
CA VAL A 220 -3.58 19.32 -5.48
C VAL A 220 -3.45 19.17 -3.98
N THR A 221 -3.31 17.93 -3.54
CA THR A 221 -3.06 17.59 -2.13
C THR A 221 -1.72 16.90 -1.98
N LEU A 222 -1.17 16.97 -0.77
CA LEU A 222 0.02 16.26 -0.36
C LEU A 222 -0.37 15.22 0.69
N GLU A 223 -0.21 13.95 0.36
CA GLU A 223 -0.51 12.82 1.25
C GLU A 223 0.78 12.14 1.69
N ALA A 224 0.80 11.65 2.92
CA ALA A 224 1.95 10.94 3.50
C ALA A 224 1.57 9.50 3.87
N TYR A 225 2.40 8.56 3.49
CA TYR A 225 2.22 7.12 3.77
C TYR A 225 3.49 6.55 4.39
N ALA A 226 3.36 5.85 5.52
CA ALA A 226 4.47 5.08 6.06
C ALA A 226 4.68 3.82 5.22
N ASP A 227 5.93 3.51 4.87
CA ASP A 227 6.29 2.37 4.03
C ASP A 227 6.59 1.12 4.88
N ASN A 228 6.94 1.32 6.14
CA ASN A 228 7.22 0.26 7.12
C ASN A 228 6.52 0.57 8.46
N PRO A 229 5.16 0.55 8.49
CA PRO A 229 4.36 0.86 9.67
C PRO A 229 4.51 -0.19 10.78
#